data_5f7ffc0ac9733c5dbd4853c3794dbb3d
#
_entry.id   5f7ffc0ac9733c5dbd4853c3794dbb3d
#
_cell.length_a   1.000
_cell.length_b   1.000
_cell.length_c   1.000
_cell.angle_alpha   90.00
_cell.angle_beta   90.00
_cell.angle_gamma   90.00
#
_symmetry.space_group_name_H-M   'P 1'
#
loop_
_entity.id
_entity.type
_entity.pdbx_description
1 polymer ?
#
loop_
_entity_poly.entity_id
_entity_poly.type
_entity_poly.pdbx_seq_one_letter_code
_entity_poly.pdbx_strand_id
1 'polypeptide(L)'
;QHRKEKRDLQAKIQSMKNSVPKNDKKRRKQLTEDIAKLEADLDVRHKEELEAFAQKQPEPTQVCHIVTLCSSCVLVTLSLGFFEKKAAQEKERDERIAEAEIANLSGARHLESQKLARILAERELQIRQIPSDGHCMYRAIEHQLRERGNDLTVANLRSQTADYMQNHAEDFLPFLTNSSTGDMYTQEEFLKYCTDIVNTPAWGGQLELRALSHILKTAIEVIQAESSPIVIGEEYSSKAITLVYMRHAYGLGEHYNS
;
A
#
# COMPACT_ATOMS: atom_id res chain seq x y z
N GLN A 1 21.00 -5.89 30.60
CA GLN A 1 20.42 -7.24 30.78
C GLN A 1 19.14 -7.38 29.97
N HIS A 2 18.08 -6.55 30.13
CA HIS A 2 16.80 -6.59 29.41
C HIS A 2 16.92 -6.62 27.87
N ARG A 3 17.90 -5.88 27.29
CA ARG A 3 18.13 -5.87 25.84
C ARG A 3 18.66 -7.22 25.30
N LYS A 4 19.38 -7.98 26.13
CA LYS A 4 19.84 -9.33 25.79
C LYS A 4 18.67 -10.30 25.84
N GLU A 5 17.88 -10.23 26.91
CA GLU A 5 16.70 -11.08 27.12
C GLU A 5 15.63 -10.90 26.02
N LYS A 6 15.39 -9.66 25.57
CA LYS A 6 14.50 -9.41 24.41
C LYS A 6 15.03 -10.03 23.12
N ARG A 7 16.34 -10.00 22.86
CA ARG A 7 16.94 -10.64 21.68
C ARG A 7 16.83 -12.16 21.75
N ASP A 8 17.09 -12.73 22.93
CA ASP A 8 17.02 -14.18 23.16
C ASP A 8 15.57 -14.69 22.99
N LEU A 9 14.57 -13.92 23.49
CA LEU A 9 13.16 -14.22 23.28
C LEU A 9 12.78 -14.14 21.79
N GLN A 10 13.27 -13.15 21.07
CA GLN A 10 12.98 -12.97 19.65
C GLN A 10 13.55 -14.12 18.79
N ALA A 11 14.75 -14.59 19.14
CA ALA A 11 15.35 -15.79 18.52
C ALA A 11 14.53 -17.05 18.80
N LYS A 12 14.04 -17.21 20.05
CA LYS A 12 13.16 -18.32 20.44
C LYS A 12 11.81 -18.30 19.71
N ILE A 13 11.18 -17.13 19.59
CA ILE A 13 9.94 -16.94 18.83
C ILE A 13 10.14 -17.32 17.36
N GLN A 14 11.25 -16.92 16.76
CA GLN A 14 11.55 -17.26 15.35
C GLN A 14 11.75 -18.77 15.17
N SER A 15 12.41 -19.42 16.10
CA SER A 15 12.58 -20.89 16.11
C SER A 15 11.22 -21.60 16.22
N MET A 16 10.36 -21.14 17.13
CA MET A 16 9.00 -21.69 17.32
C MET A 16 8.14 -21.50 16.06
N LYS A 17 8.19 -20.34 15.40
CA LYS A 17 7.50 -20.10 14.13
C LYS A 17 7.96 -21.04 13.01
N ASN A 18 9.25 -21.36 12.95
CA ASN A 18 9.82 -22.23 11.95
C ASN A 18 9.50 -23.73 12.19
N SER A 19 9.18 -24.12 13.44
CA SER A 19 8.88 -25.50 13.80
C SER A 19 7.45 -25.96 13.48
N VAL A 20 6.53 -25.03 13.16
CA VAL A 20 5.12 -25.35 12.90
C VAL A 20 4.85 -25.41 11.41
N PRO A 21 4.33 -26.53 10.86
CA PRO A 21 3.99 -26.67 9.45
C PRO A 21 2.93 -25.68 9.00
N LYS A 22 3.06 -25.17 7.76
CA LYS A 22 2.13 -24.15 7.21
C LYS A 22 0.67 -24.59 7.15
N ASN A 23 0.39 -25.87 7.16
CA ASN A 23 -0.95 -26.46 6.97
C ASN A 23 -1.72 -26.73 8.28
N ASP A 24 -1.12 -26.55 9.45
CA ASP A 24 -1.78 -26.83 10.73
C ASP A 24 -2.33 -25.55 11.38
N LYS A 25 -3.57 -25.21 11.02
CA LYS A 25 -4.26 -23.98 11.50
C LYS A 25 -4.45 -23.98 13.02
N LYS A 26 -4.68 -25.17 13.64
CA LYS A 26 -4.91 -25.29 15.07
C LYS A 26 -3.63 -25.06 15.87
N ARG A 27 -2.52 -25.65 15.43
CA ARG A 27 -1.19 -25.45 16.05
C ARG A 27 -0.68 -24.01 15.87
N ARG A 28 -0.98 -23.37 14.74
CA ARG A 28 -0.60 -21.96 14.53
C ARG A 28 -1.34 -21.02 15.46
N LYS A 29 -2.63 -21.26 15.73
CA LYS A 29 -3.39 -20.46 16.70
C LYS A 29 -2.81 -20.60 18.10
N GLN A 30 -2.56 -21.84 18.54
CA GLN A 30 -1.93 -22.11 19.82
C GLN A 30 -0.56 -21.44 19.94
N LEU A 31 0.27 -21.54 18.89
CA LEU A 31 1.59 -20.88 18.86
C LEU A 31 1.48 -19.36 19.01
N THR A 32 0.47 -18.71 18.41
CA THR A 32 0.26 -17.27 18.54
C THR A 32 -0.10 -16.89 19.98
N GLU A 33 -0.94 -17.68 20.64
CA GLU A 33 -1.30 -17.50 22.05
C GLU A 33 -0.08 -17.71 22.97
N ASP A 34 0.72 -18.73 22.72
CA ASP A 34 1.94 -19.02 23.49
C ASP A 34 3.00 -17.91 23.33
N ILE A 35 3.16 -17.37 22.14
CA ILE A 35 4.07 -16.22 21.87
C ILE A 35 3.60 -14.99 22.63
N ALA A 36 2.31 -14.65 22.54
CA ALA A 36 1.76 -13.48 23.25
C ALA A 36 1.95 -13.60 24.77
N LYS A 37 1.80 -14.81 25.31
CA LYS A 37 2.03 -15.07 26.73
C LYS A 37 3.51 -14.88 27.13
N LEU A 38 4.44 -15.38 26.32
CA LEU A 38 5.89 -15.23 26.58
C LEU A 38 6.34 -13.76 26.50
N GLU A 39 5.78 -12.98 25.58
CA GLU A 39 6.06 -11.54 25.47
C GLU A 39 5.50 -10.78 26.69
N ALA A 40 4.26 -11.07 27.09
CA ALA A 40 3.63 -10.47 28.27
C ALA A 40 4.39 -10.79 29.57
N ASP A 41 4.79 -12.04 29.77
CA ASP A 41 5.54 -12.48 30.94
C ASP A 41 6.92 -11.79 31.03
N LEU A 42 7.58 -11.55 29.91
CA LEU A 42 8.85 -10.82 29.89
C LEU A 42 8.68 -9.34 30.24
N ASP A 43 7.65 -8.69 29.70
CA ASP A 43 7.38 -7.27 29.94
C ASP A 43 6.96 -7.03 31.40
N VAL A 44 6.16 -7.92 32.01
CA VAL A 44 5.79 -7.87 33.44
C VAL A 44 7.05 -8.00 34.31
N ARG A 45 7.92 -8.98 34.04
CA ARG A 45 9.15 -9.18 34.81
C ARG A 45 10.10 -7.97 34.69
N HIS A 46 10.25 -7.41 33.50
CA HIS A 46 11.08 -6.21 33.30
C HIS A 46 10.51 -4.99 34.02
N LYS A 47 9.18 -4.87 34.11
CA LYS A 47 8.51 -3.81 34.86
C LYS A 47 8.71 -3.97 36.35
N GLU A 48 8.55 -5.18 36.92
CA GLU A 48 8.77 -5.48 38.31
C GLU A 48 10.24 -5.24 38.74
N GLU A 49 11.20 -5.62 37.90
CA GLU A 49 12.62 -5.34 38.12
C GLU A 49 12.93 -3.85 38.15
N LEU A 50 12.30 -3.05 37.29
CA LEU A 50 12.45 -1.59 37.26
C LEU A 50 11.79 -0.93 38.49
N GLU A 51 10.62 -1.39 38.92
CA GLU A 51 9.92 -0.91 40.10
C GLU A 51 10.70 -1.28 41.39
N ALA A 52 11.24 -2.50 41.48
CA ALA A 52 12.09 -2.93 42.58
C ALA A 52 13.41 -2.11 42.66
N PHE A 53 13.91 -1.67 41.52
CA PHE A 53 15.10 -0.79 41.46
C PHE A 53 14.76 0.65 41.89
N ALA A 54 13.56 1.14 41.55
CA ALA A 54 13.09 2.47 41.97
C ALA A 54 12.81 2.55 43.48
N GLN A 55 12.32 1.47 44.10
CA GLN A 55 12.05 1.42 45.55
C GLN A 55 13.28 1.27 46.41
N LYS A 56 14.46 0.97 45.86
CA LYS A 56 15.76 0.87 46.58
C LYS A 56 16.53 2.18 46.66
N GLN A 57 15.97 3.29 46.22
CA GLN A 57 16.61 4.60 46.41
C GLN A 57 16.11 5.24 47.71
N PRO A 58 17.01 5.61 48.67
CA PRO A 58 16.64 6.33 49.89
C PRO A 58 16.30 7.78 49.55
N GLU A 59 15.31 8.32 50.29
CA GLU A 59 14.84 9.70 50.22
C GLU A 59 16.00 10.74 50.37
N PRO A 60 15.91 11.89 49.73
CA PRO A 60 16.96 12.91 49.81
C PRO A 60 16.88 13.70 51.13
N THR A 61 17.73 13.40 52.10
CA THR A 61 17.98 14.27 53.23
C THR A 61 19.04 15.29 52.89
N GLN A 62 18.80 16.52 53.35
CA GLN A 62 19.51 17.78 53.15
C GLN A 62 21.05 17.74 53.25
N VAL A 63 21.63 18.44 52.30
CA VAL A 63 22.82 19.33 52.37
C VAL A 63 23.98 18.95 53.26
N CYS A 64 25.11 18.66 52.66
CA CYS A 64 26.40 19.24 53.08
C CYS A 64 27.42 19.23 51.91
N HIS A 65 28.04 20.38 51.69
CA HIS A 65 29.23 20.55 50.86
C HIS A 65 30.37 19.66 51.34
N ILE A 66 30.76 18.69 50.52
CA ILE A 66 32.17 18.27 50.41
C ILE A 66 32.29 17.55 49.05
N VAL A 67 33.16 18.08 48.22
CA VAL A 67 33.58 17.48 46.96
C VAL A 67 34.38 16.21 47.26
N THR A 68 33.74 15.06 47.10
CA THR A 68 34.49 13.81 46.99
C THR A 68 33.90 13.06 45.79
N LEU A 69 34.72 12.90 44.77
CA LEU A 69 34.43 12.13 43.56
C LEU A 69 34.03 10.69 43.95
N CYS A 70 32.75 10.45 44.09
CA CYS A 70 32.23 9.13 44.31
C CYS A 70 31.71 8.55 42.96
N SER A 71 32.14 7.34 42.65
CA SER A 71 31.81 6.59 41.43
C SER A 71 30.31 6.47 41.15
N SER A 72 29.46 6.76 42.16
CA SER A 72 28.00 6.72 42.10
C SER A 72 27.39 7.92 41.36
N CYS A 73 28.07 9.10 41.37
CA CYS A 73 27.57 10.28 40.62
C CYS A 73 27.72 10.14 39.11
N VAL A 74 28.69 9.36 38.65
CA VAL A 74 28.87 9.09 37.22
C VAL A 74 27.71 8.25 36.64
N LEU A 75 27.13 7.36 37.43
CA LEU A 75 25.99 6.52 37.00
C LEU A 75 24.67 7.32 36.90
N VAL A 76 24.47 8.32 37.76
CA VAL A 76 23.26 9.18 37.72
C VAL A 76 23.33 10.16 36.54
N THR A 77 24.49 10.73 36.26
CA THR A 77 24.70 11.62 35.11
C THR A 77 24.59 10.85 33.77
N LEU A 78 25.05 9.59 33.72
CA LEU A 78 24.88 8.71 32.56
C LEU A 78 23.42 8.32 32.33
N SER A 79 22.62 8.12 33.38
CA SER A 79 21.19 7.81 33.25
C SER A 79 20.38 9.03 32.82
N LEU A 80 20.65 10.22 33.36
CA LEU A 80 20.02 11.48 32.92
C LEU A 80 20.34 11.78 31.46
N GLY A 81 21.58 11.66 31.02
CA GLY A 81 21.97 11.84 29.63
C GLY A 81 21.32 10.79 28.68
N PHE A 82 20.99 9.59 29.17
CA PHE A 82 20.29 8.59 28.40
C PHE A 82 18.80 8.95 28.23
N PHE A 83 18.15 9.45 29.28
CA PHE A 83 16.76 9.91 29.20
C PHE A 83 16.61 11.15 28.32
N GLU A 84 17.53 12.13 28.46
CA GLU A 84 17.57 13.31 27.58
C GLU A 84 17.80 12.93 26.13
N LYS A 85 18.70 11.98 25.86
CA LYS A 85 18.96 11.49 24.49
C LYS A 85 17.76 10.74 23.91
N LYS A 86 17.03 9.98 24.73
CA LYS A 86 15.81 9.30 24.31
C LYS A 86 14.67 10.29 24.03
N ALA A 87 14.48 11.29 24.90
CA ALA A 87 13.50 12.35 24.71
C ALA A 87 13.82 13.20 23.45
N ALA A 88 15.10 13.52 23.22
CA ALA A 88 15.54 14.22 22.01
C ALA A 88 15.29 13.40 20.74
N GLN A 89 15.54 12.08 20.76
CA GLN A 89 15.24 11.19 19.63
C GLN A 89 13.73 11.03 19.38
N GLU A 90 12.92 11.02 20.43
CA GLU A 90 11.47 10.95 20.31
C GLU A 90 10.91 12.24 19.71
N LYS A 91 11.40 13.38 20.18
CA LYS A 91 11.05 14.69 19.62
C LYS A 91 11.47 14.83 18.15
N GLU A 92 12.69 14.43 17.79
CA GLU A 92 13.17 14.43 16.40
C GLU A 92 12.31 13.52 15.51
N ARG A 93 11.89 12.37 16.05
CA ARG A 93 10.99 11.47 15.33
C ARG A 93 9.62 12.09 15.08
N ASP A 94 9.07 12.75 16.11
CA ASP A 94 7.75 13.40 16.01
C ASP A 94 7.81 14.61 15.07
N GLU A 95 8.89 15.39 15.10
CA GLU A 95 9.12 16.47 14.14
C GLU A 95 9.22 15.94 12.70
N ARG A 96 9.92 14.83 12.46
CA ARG A 96 10.01 14.19 11.14
C ARG A 96 8.68 13.63 10.68
N ILE A 97 7.85 13.11 11.59
CA ILE A 97 6.49 12.66 11.26
C ILE A 97 5.62 13.86 10.86
N ALA A 98 5.67 14.95 11.62
CA ALA A 98 4.93 16.16 11.32
C ALA A 98 5.37 16.79 9.98
N GLU A 99 6.67 16.85 9.71
CA GLU A 99 7.21 17.30 8.42
C GLU A 99 6.77 16.41 7.26
N ALA A 100 6.76 15.08 7.46
CA ALA A 100 6.30 14.14 6.46
C ALA A 100 4.79 14.26 6.21
N GLU A 101 3.99 14.54 7.23
CA GLU A 101 2.55 14.81 7.09
C GLU A 101 2.29 16.09 6.29
N ILE A 102 3.02 17.18 6.58
CA ILE A 102 2.93 18.43 5.82
C ILE A 102 3.37 18.21 4.36
N ALA A 103 4.45 17.47 4.13
CA ALA A 103 4.92 17.13 2.79
C ALA A 103 3.89 16.27 2.04
N ASN A 104 3.21 15.36 2.72
CA ASN A 104 2.12 14.56 2.14
C ASN A 104 0.90 15.40 1.77
N LEU A 105 0.54 16.41 2.58
CA LEU A 105 -0.55 17.32 2.28
C LEU A 105 -0.27 18.21 1.05
N SER A 106 0.99 18.58 0.82
CA SER A 106 1.43 19.30 -0.38
C SER A 106 1.87 18.37 -1.52
N GLY A 107 1.86 17.07 -1.31
CA GLY A 107 2.31 16.07 -2.26
C GLY A 107 1.42 15.95 -3.49
N ALA A 108 1.97 15.43 -4.58
CA ALA A 108 1.29 15.27 -5.87
C ALA A 108 -0.04 14.51 -5.74
N ARG A 109 -0.10 13.49 -4.87
CA ARG A 109 -1.33 12.73 -4.59
C ARG A 109 -2.46 13.59 -4.02
N HIS A 110 -2.15 14.45 -3.05
CA HIS A 110 -3.16 15.31 -2.42
C HIS A 110 -3.70 16.33 -3.41
N LEU A 111 -2.80 16.98 -4.16
CA LEU A 111 -3.17 17.93 -5.20
C LEU A 111 -4.02 17.29 -6.30
N GLU A 112 -3.64 16.09 -6.74
CA GLU A 112 -4.42 15.30 -7.71
C GLU A 112 -5.82 14.99 -7.19
N SER A 113 -5.93 14.51 -5.94
CA SER A 113 -7.21 14.21 -5.31
C SER A 113 -8.11 15.43 -5.17
N GLN A 114 -7.56 16.59 -4.81
CA GLN A 114 -8.32 17.84 -4.73
C GLN A 114 -8.84 18.29 -6.10
N LYS A 115 -7.99 18.23 -7.13
CA LYS A 115 -8.41 18.58 -8.51
C LYS A 115 -9.52 17.66 -9.00
N LEU A 116 -9.37 16.33 -8.81
CA LEU A 116 -10.38 15.35 -9.18
C LEU A 116 -11.70 15.59 -8.43
N ALA A 117 -11.65 15.82 -7.13
CA ALA A 117 -12.84 16.08 -6.32
C ALA A 117 -13.62 17.30 -6.87
N ARG A 118 -12.92 18.36 -7.29
CA ARG A 118 -13.57 19.53 -7.90
C ARG A 118 -14.20 19.19 -9.25
N ILE A 119 -13.47 18.50 -10.15
CA ILE A 119 -13.98 18.11 -11.47
C ILE A 119 -15.22 17.24 -11.35
N LEU A 120 -15.21 16.29 -10.40
CA LEU A 120 -16.33 15.39 -10.17
C LEU A 120 -17.52 16.09 -9.53
N ALA A 121 -17.30 17.02 -8.60
CA ALA A 121 -18.36 17.82 -8.01
C ALA A 121 -19.08 18.69 -9.06
N GLU A 122 -18.35 19.30 -9.99
CA GLU A 122 -18.91 20.06 -11.11
C GLU A 122 -19.79 19.22 -12.06
N ARG A 123 -19.57 17.89 -12.06
CA ARG A 123 -20.31 16.92 -12.88
C ARG A 123 -21.34 16.09 -12.09
N GLU A 124 -21.51 16.38 -10.80
CA GLU A 124 -22.39 15.62 -9.88
C GLU A 124 -22.03 14.11 -9.82
N LEU A 125 -20.73 13.78 -9.94
CA LEU A 125 -20.21 12.42 -9.89
C LEU A 125 -19.54 12.14 -8.55
N GLN A 126 -19.57 10.87 -8.14
CA GLN A 126 -18.91 10.38 -6.92
C GLN A 126 -17.96 9.24 -7.27
N ILE A 127 -16.79 9.20 -6.62
CA ILE A 127 -15.82 8.12 -6.80
C ILE A 127 -16.26 6.90 -5.99
N ARG A 128 -16.37 5.78 -6.67
CA ARG A 128 -16.37 4.45 -6.04
C ARG A 128 -14.95 3.92 -6.02
N GLN A 129 -14.38 3.81 -4.84
CA GLN A 129 -13.02 3.27 -4.70
C GLN A 129 -12.95 1.79 -5.07
N ILE A 130 -11.97 1.46 -5.87
CA ILE A 130 -11.67 0.11 -6.35
C ILE A 130 -10.40 -0.38 -5.65
N PRO A 131 -10.29 -1.68 -5.28
CA PRO A 131 -9.10 -2.25 -4.69
C PRO A 131 -7.85 -2.01 -5.55
N SER A 132 -6.74 -1.65 -4.88
CA SER A 132 -5.45 -1.40 -5.53
C SER A 132 -4.75 -2.72 -5.85
N ASP A 133 -5.15 -3.33 -6.94
CA ASP A 133 -4.54 -4.53 -7.51
C ASP A 133 -4.35 -4.37 -9.02
N GLY A 134 -3.68 -5.31 -9.68
CA GLY A 134 -3.50 -5.29 -11.14
C GLY A 134 -4.80 -5.43 -11.96
N HIS A 135 -5.94 -5.55 -11.31
CA HIS A 135 -7.25 -5.67 -11.94
C HIS A 135 -8.08 -4.39 -11.86
N CYS A 136 -7.54 -3.29 -11.29
CA CYS A 136 -8.33 -2.09 -10.94
C CYS A 136 -9.15 -1.55 -12.11
N MET A 137 -8.60 -1.45 -13.32
CA MET A 137 -9.30 -0.98 -14.51
C MET A 137 -10.50 -1.88 -14.85
N TYR A 138 -10.29 -3.18 -14.89
CA TYR A 138 -11.36 -4.16 -15.20
C TYR A 138 -12.43 -4.20 -14.10
N ARG A 139 -12.01 -4.06 -12.82
CA ARG A 139 -12.98 -3.95 -11.70
C ARG A 139 -13.81 -2.67 -11.74
N ALA A 140 -13.22 -1.57 -12.16
CA ALA A 140 -13.94 -0.32 -12.33
C ALA A 140 -15.01 -0.44 -13.42
N ILE A 141 -14.68 -1.10 -14.54
CA ILE A 141 -15.63 -1.39 -15.63
C ILE A 141 -16.69 -2.40 -15.17
N GLU A 142 -16.30 -3.50 -14.51
CA GLU A 142 -17.23 -4.48 -13.95
C GLU A 142 -18.25 -3.81 -13.02
N HIS A 143 -17.82 -2.90 -12.16
CA HIS A 143 -18.70 -2.16 -11.28
C HIS A 143 -19.72 -1.32 -12.05
N GLN A 144 -19.28 -0.55 -13.04
CA GLN A 144 -20.17 0.26 -13.90
C GLN A 144 -21.15 -0.59 -14.71
N LEU A 145 -20.72 -1.75 -15.18
CA LEU A 145 -21.58 -2.69 -15.92
C LEU A 145 -22.63 -3.31 -15.00
N ARG A 146 -22.26 -3.67 -13.78
CA ARG A 146 -23.19 -4.22 -12.78
C ARG A 146 -24.28 -3.21 -12.41
N GLU A 147 -23.96 -1.94 -12.27
CA GLU A 147 -24.93 -0.85 -12.06
C GLU A 147 -25.92 -0.71 -13.22
N ARG A 148 -25.57 -1.24 -14.40
CA ARG A 148 -26.42 -1.27 -15.61
C ARG A 148 -27.12 -2.60 -15.83
N GLY A 149 -27.03 -3.54 -14.87
CA GLY A 149 -27.63 -4.87 -14.97
C GLY A 149 -26.87 -5.85 -15.87
N ASN A 150 -25.58 -5.60 -16.11
CA ASN A 150 -24.72 -6.51 -16.87
C ASN A 150 -23.72 -7.17 -15.91
N ASP A 151 -23.73 -8.50 -15.81
CA ASP A 151 -22.97 -9.31 -14.86
C ASP A 151 -21.64 -9.83 -15.43
N LEU A 152 -21.00 -9.12 -16.35
CA LEU A 152 -19.67 -9.47 -16.83
C LEU A 152 -18.65 -9.35 -15.71
N THR A 153 -17.91 -10.42 -15.45
CA THR A 153 -16.85 -10.47 -14.43
C THR A 153 -15.51 -9.99 -14.96
N VAL A 154 -14.58 -9.64 -14.07
CA VAL A 154 -13.20 -9.28 -14.42
C VAL A 154 -12.55 -10.35 -15.32
N ALA A 155 -12.76 -11.64 -15.01
CA ALA A 155 -12.21 -12.73 -15.80
C ALA A 155 -12.78 -12.74 -17.23
N ASN A 156 -14.10 -12.55 -17.38
CA ASN A 156 -14.76 -12.45 -18.69
C ASN A 156 -14.26 -11.24 -19.48
N LEU A 157 -14.13 -10.07 -18.82
CA LEU A 157 -13.63 -8.87 -19.47
C LEU A 157 -12.20 -9.05 -19.98
N ARG A 158 -11.30 -9.64 -19.19
CA ARG A 158 -9.92 -9.92 -19.60
C ARG A 158 -9.86 -10.93 -20.77
N SER A 159 -10.62 -12.01 -20.72
CA SER A 159 -10.67 -12.99 -21.80
C SER A 159 -11.17 -12.36 -23.09
N GLN A 160 -12.31 -11.65 -23.05
CA GLN A 160 -12.86 -11.00 -24.22
C GLN A 160 -11.92 -9.92 -24.79
N THR A 161 -11.21 -9.17 -23.92
CA THR A 161 -10.21 -8.19 -24.36
C THR A 161 -9.08 -8.86 -25.13
N ALA A 162 -8.51 -9.95 -24.59
CA ALA A 162 -7.43 -10.67 -25.24
C ALA A 162 -7.88 -11.29 -26.59
N ASP A 163 -9.04 -11.92 -26.61
CA ASP A 163 -9.63 -12.53 -27.82
C ASP A 163 -9.89 -11.46 -28.89
N TYR A 164 -10.44 -10.31 -28.50
CA TYR A 164 -10.69 -9.21 -29.43
C TYR A 164 -9.38 -8.66 -30.02
N MET A 165 -8.38 -8.42 -29.18
CA MET A 165 -7.07 -7.91 -29.60
C MET A 165 -6.38 -8.89 -30.54
N GLN A 166 -6.41 -10.20 -30.25
CA GLN A 166 -5.84 -11.22 -31.13
C GLN A 166 -6.52 -11.26 -32.51
N ASN A 167 -7.83 -11.10 -32.56
CA ASN A 167 -8.59 -11.11 -33.81
C ASN A 167 -8.45 -9.81 -34.61
N HIS A 168 -7.93 -8.75 -34.01
CA HIS A 168 -7.73 -7.44 -34.64
C HIS A 168 -6.29 -6.96 -34.45
N ALA A 169 -5.31 -7.86 -34.60
CA ALA A 169 -3.89 -7.59 -34.32
C ALA A 169 -3.34 -6.37 -35.07
N GLU A 170 -3.81 -6.12 -36.28
CA GLU A 170 -3.43 -4.97 -37.11
C GLU A 170 -3.77 -3.60 -36.46
N ASP A 171 -4.82 -3.57 -35.60
CA ASP A 171 -5.27 -2.37 -34.91
C ASP A 171 -4.50 -2.10 -33.62
N PHE A 172 -3.78 -3.07 -33.07
CA PHE A 172 -3.13 -3.00 -31.75
C PHE A 172 -1.61 -3.14 -31.83
N LEU A 173 -1.10 -4.06 -32.66
CA LEU A 173 0.31 -4.36 -32.78
C LEU A 173 1.19 -3.13 -33.07
N PRO A 174 0.79 -2.17 -33.95
CA PRO A 174 1.62 -0.98 -34.23
C PRO A 174 1.86 -0.06 -33.05
N PHE A 175 1.05 -0.18 -31.99
CA PHE A 175 1.15 0.66 -30.79
C PHE A 175 1.90 -0.01 -29.64
N LEU A 176 2.34 -1.26 -29.81
CA LEU A 176 3.09 -2.01 -28.84
C LEU A 176 4.56 -2.05 -29.19
N THR A 177 5.39 -1.52 -28.31
CA THR A 177 6.84 -1.50 -28.45
C THR A 177 7.51 -2.21 -27.28
N ASN A 178 8.55 -2.95 -27.56
CA ASN A 178 9.39 -3.58 -26.56
C ASN A 178 10.19 -2.50 -25.82
N SER A 179 9.98 -2.37 -24.51
CA SER A 179 10.62 -1.35 -23.68
C SER A 179 12.15 -1.52 -23.59
N SER A 180 12.68 -2.69 -23.90
CA SER A 180 14.11 -2.98 -23.82
C SER A 180 14.85 -2.67 -25.14
N THR A 181 14.20 -2.92 -26.28
CA THR A 181 14.83 -2.73 -27.61
C THR A 181 14.32 -1.48 -28.34
N GLY A 182 13.12 -1.01 -28.01
CA GLY A 182 12.44 0.08 -28.71
C GLY A 182 11.76 -0.34 -30.01
N ASP A 183 11.87 -1.62 -30.42
CA ASP A 183 11.25 -2.15 -31.62
C ASP A 183 9.76 -2.45 -31.39
N MET A 184 8.99 -2.51 -32.47
CA MET A 184 7.60 -2.99 -32.41
C MET A 184 7.57 -4.45 -31.99
N TYR A 185 6.51 -4.85 -31.30
CA TYR A 185 6.31 -6.24 -30.94
C TYR A 185 6.25 -7.14 -32.17
N THR A 186 6.90 -8.30 -32.07
CA THR A 186 6.68 -9.40 -33.00
C THR A 186 5.31 -10.03 -32.77
N GLN A 187 4.84 -10.83 -33.72
CA GLN A 187 3.59 -11.58 -33.56
C GLN A 187 3.61 -12.49 -32.32
N GLU A 188 4.76 -13.11 -32.01
CA GLU A 188 4.90 -13.98 -30.84
C GLU A 188 4.82 -13.18 -29.52
N GLU A 189 5.47 -12.03 -29.45
CA GLU A 189 5.40 -11.11 -28.29
C GLU A 189 3.97 -10.60 -28.09
N PHE A 190 3.26 -10.29 -29.17
CA PHE A 190 1.87 -9.88 -29.13
C PHE A 190 0.93 -10.98 -28.59
N LEU A 191 1.09 -12.22 -29.05
CA LEU A 191 0.32 -13.36 -28.54
C LEU A 191 0.61 -13.60 -27.06
N LYS A 192 1.88 -13.47 -26.65
CA LYS A 192 2.25 -13.53 -25.24
C LYS A 192 1.59 -12.42 -24.43
N TYR A 193 1.61 -11.19 -24.92
CA TYR A 193 0.93 -10.04 -24.29
C TYR A 193 -0.55 -10.32 -24.08
N CYS A 194 -1.27 -10.80 -25.08
CA CYS A 194 -2.68 -11.18 -24.96
C CYS A 194 -2.88 -12.32 -23.95
N THR A 195 -1.98 -13.30 -23.91
CA THR A 195 -2.00 -14.37 -22.91
C THR A 195 -1.78 -13.85 -21.50
N ASP A 196 -0.88 -12.89 -21.33
CA ASP A 196 -0.60 -12.25 -20.03
C ASP A 196 -1.81 -11.43 -19.53
N ILE A 197 -2.59 -10.81 -20.42
CA ILE A 197 -3.86 -10.15 -20.06
C ILE A 197 -4.81 -11.12 -19.34
N VAL A 198 -4.93 -12.35 -19.81
CA VAL A 198 -5.84 -13.35 -19.22
C VAL A 198 -5.28 -13.94 -17.93
N ASN A 199 -4.01 -14.34 -17.94
CA ASN A 199 -3.43 -15.23 -16.93
C ASN A 199 -2.70 -14.50 -15.79
N THR A 200 -2.47 -13.21 -15.93
CA THR A 200 -1.74 -12.41 -14.92
C THR A 200 -2.55 -11.19 -14.50
N PRO A 201 -2.24 -10.58 -13.36
CA PRO A 201 -2.78 -9.29 -12.97
C PRO A 201 -2.11 -8.13 -13.73
N ALA A 202 -1.83 -8.31 -15.03
CA ALA A 202 -1.27 -7.26 -15.88
C ALA A 202 -2.17 -6.02 -15.87
N TRP A 203 -1.56 -4.85 -15.75
CA TRP A 203 -2.29 -3.59 -15.75
C TRP A 203 -2.85 -3.33 -17.14
N GLY A 204 -4.11 -2.92 -17.19
CA GLY A 204 -4.75 -2.49 -18.42
C GLY A 204 -4.48 -1.01 -18.68
N GLY A 205 -4.34 -0.68 -19.95
CA GLY A 205 -4.11 0.69 -20.43
C GLY A 205 -5.08 1.10 -21.54
N GLN A 206 -4.65 2.05 -22.34
CA GLN A 206 -5.48 2.64 -23.38
C GLN A 206 -5.88 1.62 -24.48
N LEU A 207 -5.03 0.64 -24.78
CA LEU A 207 -5.32 -0.38 -25.80
C LEU A 207 -6.42 -1.33 -25.32
N GLU A 208 -6.38 -1.76 -24.07
CA GLU A 208 -7.40 -2.58 -23.46
C GLU A 208 -8.73 -1.83 -23.35
N LEU A 209 -8.70 -0.54 -22.99
CA LEU A 209 -9.90 0.30 -22.98
C LEU A 209 -10.51 0.44 -24.38
N ARG A 210 -9.68 0.58 -25.42
CA ARG A 210 -10.15 0.60 -26.82
C ARG A 210 -10.81 -0.72 -27.19
N ALA A 211 -10.18 -1.84 -26.90
CA ALA A 211 -10.76 -3.16 -27.13
C ALA A 211 -12.11 -3.34 -26.39
N LEU A 212 -12.16 -2.96 -25.12
CA LEU A 212 -13.37 -3.04 -24.28
C LEU A 212 -14.49 -2.14 -24.80
N SER A 213 -14.19 -0.93 -25.26
CA SER A 213 -15.16 -0.05 -25.88
C SER A 213 -15.81 -0.69 -27.10
N HIS A 214 -15.02 -1.33 -27.96
CA HIS A 214 -15.53 -2.06 -29.13
C HIS A 214 -16.34 -3.31 -28.77
N ILE A 215 -15.90 -4.08 -27.75
CA ILE A 215 -16.61 -5.27 -27.27
C ILE A 215 -17.98 -4.89 -26.68
N LEU A 216 -17.99 -3.86 -25.82
CA LEU A 216 -19.18 -3.41 -25.11
C LEU A 216 -20.09 -2.52 -25.96
N LYS A 217 -19.64 -2.08 -27.14
CA LYS A 217 -20.33 -1.08 -27.98
C LYS A 217 -20.72 0.16 -27.19
N THR A 218 -19.79 0.62 -26.35
CA THR A 218 -20.03 1.69 -25.37
C THR A 218 -18.81 2.58 -25.27
N ALA A 219 -19.00 3.90 -25.30
CA ALA A 219 -17.93 4.85 -25.05
C ALA A 219 -17.40 4.70 -23.61
N ILE A 220 -16.10 4.85 -23.44
CA ILE A 220 -15.45 4.86 -22.15
C ILE A 220 -14.80 6.23 -21.95
N GLU A 221 -15.26 6.98 -20.94
CA GLU A 221 -14.70 8.27 -20.56
C GLU A 221 -13.75 8.09 -19.39
N VAL A 222 -12.52 8.57 -19.52
CA VAL A 222 -11.49 8.53 -18.47
C VAL A 222 -11.24 9.97 -17.98
N ILE A 223 -11.68 10.26 -16.76
CA ILE A 223 -11.48 11.54 -16.09
C ILE A 223 -10.13 11.53 -15.38
N GLN A 224 -9.33 12.56 -15.54
CA GLN A 224 -8.01 12.71 -14.92
C GLN A 224 -7.80 14.16 -14.43
N ALA A 225 -6.86 14.37 -13.51
CA ALA A 225 -6.68 15.65 -12.84
C ALA A 225 -5.99 16.71 -13.70
N GLU A 226 -5.17 16.33 -14.67
CA GLU A 226 -4.22 17.23 -15.33
C GLU A 226 -4.58 17.56 -16.78
N SER A 227 -5.54 16.85 -17.35
CA SER A 227 -6.00 17.11 -18.71
C SER A 227 -7.50 16.90 -18.84
N SER A 228 -8.05 17.32 -19.99
CA SER A 228 -9.44 17.03 -20.33
C SER A 228 -9.71 15.54 -20.32
N PRO A 229 -10.94 15.11 -20.00
CA PRO A 229 -11.34 13.71 -20.08
C PRO A 229 -11.02 13.12 -21.47
N ILE A 230 -10.53 11.90 -21.47
CA ILE A 230 -10.28 11.15 -22.70
C ILE A 230 -11.52 10.28 -22.94
N VAL A 231 -12.12 10.39 -24.12
CA VAL A 231 -13.24 9.53 -24.54
C VAL A 231 -12.72 8.52 -25.58
N ILE A 232 -13.01 7.26 -25.36
CA ILE A 232 -12.64 6.14 -26.24
C ILE A 232 -13.93 5.53 -26.76
N GLY A 233 -14.06 5.36 -28.07
CA GLY A 233 -15.27 4.83 -28.70
C GLY A 233 -16.38 5.88 -28.80
N GLU A 234 -16.05 7.10 -29.20
CA GLU A 234 -16.99 8.21 -29.40
C GLU A 234 -18.10 7.90 -30.43
N GLU A 235 -17.86 6.90 -31.30
CA GLU A 235 -18.83 6.40 -32.26
C GLU A 235 -20.02 5.69 -31.63
N TYR A 236 -19.92 5.28 -30.37
CA TYR A 236 -21.01 4.59 -29.68
C TYR A 236 -21.92 5.59 -28.94
N SER A 237 -23.18 5.61 -29.29
CA SER A 237 -24.19 6.54 -28.73
C SER A 237 -24.73 6.15 -27.36
N SER A 238 -24.28 5.03 -26.79
CA SER A 238 -24.72 4.58 -25.48
C SER A 238 -24.14 5.46 -24.35
N LYS A 239 -24.79 5.47 -23.18
CA LYS A 239 -24.26 6.18 -22.00
C LYS A 239 -22.83 5.69 -21.70
N ALA A 240 -21.87 6.58 -21.72
CA ALA A 240 -20.46 6.27 -21.49
C ALA A 240 -20.22 5.57 -20.13
N ILE A 241 -19.27 4.67 -20.09
CA ILE A 241 -18.69 4.15 -18.84
C ILE A 241 -17.68 5.20 -18.38
N THR A 242 -17.82 5.73 -17.15
CA THR A 242 -16.96 6.78 -16.64
C THR A 242 -15.97 6.20 -15.64
N LEU A 243 -14.70 6.35 -15.91
CA LEU A 243 -13.59 5.92 -15.05
C LEU A 243 -12.82 7.14 -14.54
N VAL A 244 -12.29 7.05 -13.33
CA VAL A 244 -11.41 8.06 -12.76
C VAL A 244 -10.00 7.50 -12.70
N TYR A 245 -9.08 8.10 -13.45
CA TYR A 245 -7.68 7.72 -13.44
C TYR A 245 -6.88 8.63 -12.50
N MET A 246 -6.12 8.02 -11.62
CA MET A 246 -5.23 8.67 -10.67
C MET A 246 -3.79 8.22 -10.92
N ARG A 247 -2.91 9.16 -11.19
CA ARG A 247 -1.51 8.90 -11.47
C ARG A 247 -0.70 8.64 -10.20
N HIS A 248 -1.11 9.26 -9.08
CA HIS A 248 -0.39 9.23 -7.80
C HIS A 248 -1.22 8.59 -6.68
N ALA A 249 -2.14 7.65 -7.00
CA ALA A 249 -3.09 7.11 -6.03
C ALA A 249 -2.43 6.38 -4.86
N TYR A 250 -1.42 5.54 -5.16
CA TYR A 250 -0.74 4.68 -4.20
C TYR A 250 0.77 4.69 -4.42
N GLY A 251 1.54 4.07 -3.52
CA GLY A 251 2.99 3.93 -3.67
C GLY A 251 3.42 3.16 -4.93
N LEU A 252 2.51 2.43 -5.56
CA LEU A 252 2.71 1.73 -6.83
C LEU A 252 2.38 2.61 -8.07
N GLY A 253 1.85 3.83 -7.88
CA GLY A 253 1.57 4.79 -8.95
C GLY A 253 0.13 4.79 -9.42
N GLU A 254 -0.10 4.43 -10.66
CA GLU A 254 -1.34 4.59 -11.41
C GLU A 254 -2.49 3.70 -10.92
N HIS A 255 -3.72 4.23 -10.96
CA HIS A 255 -4.90 3.50 -10.49
C HIS A 255 -6.19 4.00 -11.15
N TYR A 256 -7.10 3.07 -11.42
CA TYR A 256 -8.45 3.35 -11.90
C TYR A 256 -9.50 3.12 -10.81
N ASN A 257 -10.39 4.10 -10.67
CA ASN A 257 -11.61 4.03 -9.86
C ASN A 257 -12.86 4.11 -10.76
N SER A 258 -14.00 3.71 -10.20
CA SER A 258 -15.29 3.78 -10.87
C SER A 258 -16.11 4.98 -10.39
#